data_09709e4e32f5924a6328ad00593785ee
#
_entry.id   09709e4e32f5924a6328ad00593785ee
#
_cell.length_a   1.000
_cell.length_b   1.000
_cell.length_c   1.000
_cell.angle_alpha   90.00
_cell.angle_beta   90.00
_cell.angle_gamma   90.00
#
_symmetry.space_group_name_H-M   'P 1'
#
loop_
_entity.id
_entity.type
_entity.pdbx_description
1 polymer ?
#
loop_
_entity_poly.entity_id
_entity_poly.type
_entity_poly.pdbx_seq_one_letter_code
_entity_poly.pdbx_strand_id
1 'polypeptide(L)'
;MPNKKQLDEYRQDIKFTAELCNKTLSFTTTWGIFSPRGIDDGTELLMKHIKINPDDDCFDLGCGYGPIGLTLAKLAPNGETLLVDKDFMAVEYSNKNAKINKIENAKAILSNGFQHVERDKRFNVITSNVPAKVGKEMMYLMLHDAHQHLHKDGKLYLVTVNGLRQYMKRNLKEIFGNYKKIKQGKSYTIHLAYNN
;
A
#
# COMPACT_ATOMS: atom_id res chain seq x y z
N MET A 1 12.64 22.09 -23.08
CA MET A 1 13.40 21.08 -22.31
C MET A 1 13.87 21.72 -21.02
N PRO A 2 13.90 21.01 -19.87
CA PRO A 2 14.41 21.57 -18.64
C PRO A 2 15.89 21.91 -18.77
N ASN A 3 16.32 23.03 -18.18
CA ASN A 3 17.73 23.40 -18.15
C ASN A 3 18.51 22.56 -17.11
N LYS A 4 19.86 22.63 -17.12
CA LYS A 4 20.71 21.83 -16.23
C LYS A 4 20.36 22.03 -14.76
N LYS A 5 20.07 23.27 -14.32
CA LYS A 5 19.68 23.58 -12.93
C LYS A 5 18.37 22.90 -12.53
N GLN A 6 17.36 22.90 -13.41
CA GLN A 6 16.10 22.19 -13.18
C GLN A 6 16.29 20.66 -13.13
N LEU A 7 17.18 20.11 -13.97
CA LEU A 7 17.52 18.68 -13.89
C LEU A 7 18.22 18.32 -12.60
N ASP A 8 19.10 19.17 -12.09
CA ASP A 8 19.79 18.94 -10.82
C ASP A 8 18.82 19.06 -9.63
N GLU A 9 17.84 19.97 -9.67
CA GLU A 9 16.74 20.05 -8.69
C GLU A 9 15.87 18.79 -8.70
N TYR A 10 15.56 18.23 -9.88
CA TYR A 10 14.78 16.98 -9.98
C TYR A 10 15.53 15.72 -9.53
N ARG A 11 16.85 15.79 -9.40
CA ARG A 11 17.69 14.70 -8.86
C ARG A 11 17.82 14.76 -7.35
N GLN A 12 17.38 15.85 -6.70
CA GLN A 12 17.46 15.96 -5.25
C GLN A 12 16.35 15.17 -4.57
N ASP A 13 16.72 14.51 -3.47
CA ASP A 13 15.76 13.86 -2.60
C ASP A 13 14.82 14.89 -1.96
N ILE A 14 13.54 14.57 -1.97
CA ILE A 14 12.50 15.31 -1.25
C ILE A 14 12.37 14.67 0.13
N LYS A 15 12.40 15.47 1.20
CA LYS A 15 12.29 14.99 2.58
C LYS A 15 11.11 15.65 3.28
N PHE A 16 10.35 14.85 4.00
CA PHE A 16 9.27 15.34 4.85
C PHE A 16 8.97 14.36 5.99
N THR A 17 8.20 14.82 6.97
CA THR A 17 7.72 14.00 8.08
C THR A 17 6.20 14.00 8.06
N ALA A 18 5.59 12.86 8.34
CA ALA A 18 4.14 12.72 8.43
C ALA A 18 3.74 11.89 9.64
N GLU A 19 2.53 12.13 10.14
CA GLU A 19 1.92 11.34 11.20
C GLU A 19 0.80 10.48 10.61
N LEU A 20 0.90 9.17 10.76
CA LEU A 20 -0.08 8.18 10.34
C LEU A 20 -0.37 7.25 11.52
N CYS A 21 -1.64 7.08 11.90
CA CYS A 21 -2.06 6.23 13.03
C CYS A 21 -1.33 6.57 14.34
N ASN A 22 -1.12 7.85 14.66
CA ASN A 22 -0.34 8.33 15.81
C ASN A 22 1.14 7.85 15.80
N LYS A 23 1.67 7.49 14.65
CA LYS A 23 3.08 7.16 14.44
C LYS A 23 3.71 8.20 13.53
N THR A 24 4.75 8.86 14.02
CA THR A 24 5.54 9.79 13.23
C THR A 24 6.57 9.02 12.41
N LEU A 25 6.61 9.28 11.10
CA LEU A 25 7.59 8.72 10.17
C LEU A 25 8.25 9.83 9.36
N SER A 26 9.54 9.69 9.14
CA SER A 26 10.32 10.53 8.24
C SER A 26 10.45 9.84 6.89
N PHE A 27 10.17 10.57 5.83
CA PHE A 27 10.23 10.05 4.47
C PHE A 27 11.24 10.80 3.63
N THR A 28 11.96 10.04 2.83
CA THR A 28 12.75 10.52 1.71
C THR A 28 12.14 9.95 0.44
N THR A 29 11.90 10.80 -0.55
CA THR A 29 11.31 10.42 -1.84
C THR A 29 12.07 11.10 -2.98
N THR A 30 11.66 10.86 -4.21
CA THR A 30 12.21 11.52 -5.39
C THR A 30 11.11 11.81 -6.41
N TRP A 31 11.41 12.64 -7.37
CA TRP A 31 10.53 12.88 -8.51
C TRP A 31 10.26 11.59 -9.29
N GLY A 32 9.03 11.44 -9.77
CA GLY A 32 8.57 10.26 -10.51
C GLY A 32 7.88 9.20 -9.64
N ILE A 33 8.12 9.17 -8.33
CA ILE A 33 7.35 8.33 -7.41
C ILE A 33 5.98 9.00 -7.14
N PHE A 34 4.95 8.19 -6.92
CA PHE A 34 3.61 8.70 -6.61
C PHE A 34 3.60 9.54 -5.33
N SER A 35 2.95 10.72 -5.40
CA SER A 35 2.81 11.68 -4.28
C SER A 35 4.14 12.02 -3.55
N PRO A 36 5.18 12.51 -4.25
CA PRO A 36 6.53 12.60 -3.68
C PRO A 36 6.69 13.68 -2.61
N ARG A 37 5.74 14.61 -2.48
CA ARG A 37 5.83 15.77 -1.56
C ARG A 37 5.04 15.61 -0.26
N GLY A 38 4.33 14.52 -0.09
CA GLY A 38 3.48 14.29 1.07
C GLY A 38 2.61 13.06 0.92
N ILE A 39 1.88 12.74 1.97
CA ILE A 39 0.97 11.60 1.98
C ILE A 39 -0.25 11.91 1.09
N ASP A 40 -0.63 10.95 0.26
CA ASP A 40 -1.84 11.02 -0.57
C ASP A 40 -3.11 10.94 0.27
N ASP A 41 -4.15 11.70 -0.11
CA ASP A 41 -5.44 11.73 0.59
C ASP A 41 -6.09 10.34 0.75
N GLY A 42 -5.90 9.46 -0.24
CA GLY A 42 -6.39 8.07 -0.19
C GLY A 42 -5.67 7.27 0.88
N THR A 43 -4.35 7.40 0.96
CA THR A 43 -3.52 6.78 2.00
C THR A 43 -3.90 7.31 3.39
N GLU A 44 -4.04 8.61 3.56
CA GLU A 44 -4.49 9.18 4.84
C GLU A 44 -5.88 8.66 5.25
N LEU A 45 -6.81 8.60 4.29
CA LEU A 45 -8.15 8.09 4.55
C LEU A 45 -8.11 6.63 4.98
N LEU A 46 -7.31 5.78 4.32
CA LEU A 46 -7.13 4.38 4.68
C LEU A 46 -6.56 4.23 6.08
N MET A 47 -5.47 4.93 6.38
CA MET A 47 -4.80 4.84 7.68
C MET A 47 -5.69 5.28 8.85
N LYS A 48 -6.59 6.23 8.67
CA LYS A 48 -7.57 6.64 9.69
C LYS A 48 -8.60 5.54 10.04
N HIS A 49 -8.75 4.50 9.22
CA HIS A 49 -9.82 3.52 9.36
C HIS A 49 -9.34 2.06 9.40
N ILE A 50 -8.05 1.82 9.20
CA ILE A 50 -7.46 0.48 9.25
C ILE A 50 -7.41 -0.05 10.70
N LYS A 51 -7.54 -1.36 10.85
CA LYS A 51 -7.42 -2.05 12.15
C LYS A 51 -6.39 -3.15 12.03
N ILE A 52 -5.31 -3.01 12.77
CA ILE A 52 -4.14 -3.89 12.77
C ILE A 52 -3.91 -4.40 14.19
N ASN A 53 -3.60 -5.69 14.33
CA ASN A 53 -3.14 -6.28 15.57
C ASN A 53 -1.61 -6.30 15.63
N PRO A 54 -1.00 -6.30 16.82
CA PRO A 54 0.45 -6.30 16.97
C PRO A 54 1.19 -7.47 16.31
N ASP A 55 0.51 -8.60 16.13
CA ASP A 55 1.06 -9.84 15.59
C ASP A 55 0.65 -10.10 14.12
N ASP A 56 0.00 -9.13 13.46
CA ASP A 56 -0.44 -9.30 12.08
C ASP A 56 0.75 -9.29 11.10
N ASP A 57 0.89 -10.33 10.29
CA ASP A 57 1.70 -10.28 9.07
C ASP A 57 0.97 -9.46 8.01
N CYS A 58 1.64 -8.43 7.50
CA CYS A 58 1.06 -7.45 6.60
C CYS A 58 1.68 -7.47 5.21
N PHE A 59 0.87 -7.09 4.21
CA PHE A 59 1.32 -6.92 2.84
C PHE A 59 0.83 -5.58 2.27
N ASP A 60 1.75 -4.82 1.66
CA ASP A 60 1.43 -3.55 1.00
C ASP A 60 1.68 -3.65 -0.50
N LEU A 61 0.59 -3.71 -1.27
CA LEU A 61 0.60 -3.90 -2.72
C LEU A 61 0.64 -2.54 -3.45
N GLY A 62 1.73 -2.29 -4.16
CA GLY A 62 1.98 -0.99 -4.81
C GLY A 62 2.44 0.05 -3.79
N CYS A 63 3.51 -0.27 -3.06
CA CYS A 63 3.89 0.45 -1.84
C CYS A 63 4.42 1.87 -2.05
N GLY A 64 4.84 2.24 -3.27
CA GLY A 64 5.50 3.52 -3.52
C GLY A 64 6.75 3.68 -2.64
N TYR A 65 6.89 4.79 -1.94
CA TYR A 65 7.99 5.03 -0.99
C TYR A 65 7.71 4.49 0.42
N GLY A 66 6.65 3.69 0.59
CA GLY A 66 6.37 2.91 1.79
C GLY A 66 5.44 3.52 2.84
N PRO A 67 4.59 4.52 2.57
CA PRO A 67 3.81 5.18 3.62
C PRO A 67 2.84 4.24 4.33
N ILE A 68 2.16 3.36 3.60
CA ILE A 68 1.24 2.38 4.19
C ILE A 68 2.06 1.28 4.87
N GLY A 69 2.87 0.53 4.13
CA GLY A 69 3.57 -0.64 4.64
C GLY A 69 4.45 -0.36 5.85
N LEU A 70 5.19 0.76 5.87
CA LEU A 70 6.02 1.15 7.02
C LEU A 70 5.18 1.56 8.24
N THR A 71 3.99 2.12 8.01
CA THR A 71 3.05 2.38 9.11
C THR A 71 2.49 1.08 9.68
N LEU A 72 2.13 0.11 8.81
CA LEU A 72 1.68 -1.22 9.23
C LEU A 72 2.74 -1.92 10.08
N ALA A 73 4.01 -1.91 9.65
CA ALA A 73 5.11 -2.50 10.39
C ALA A 73 5.28 -1.90 11.80
N LYS A 74 5.04 -0.59 11.96
CA LYS A 74 5.03 0.04 13.29
C LYS A 74 3.79 -0.29 14.13
N LEU A 75 2.68 -0.66 13.52
CA LEU A 75 1.46 -1.07 14.20
C LEU A 75 1.48 -2.56 14.56
N ALA A 76 2.15 -3.37 13.77
CA ALA A 76 2.33 -4.81 13.97
C ALA A 76 3.82 -5.14 14.27
N PRO A 77 4.35 -4.74 15.43
CA PRO A 77 5.76 -4.89 15.74
C PRO A 77 6.23 -6.34 15.91
N ASN A 78 5.33 -7.27 16.14
CA ASN A 78 5.63 -8.70 16.29
C ASN A 78 5.43 -9.50 14.99
N GLY A 79 4.76 -8.91 13.99
CA GLY A 79 4.58 -9.49 12.67
C GLY A 79 5.57 -8.95 11.65
N GLU A 80 5.57 -9.51 10.45
CA GLU A 80 6.38 -9.07 9.32
C GLU A 80 5.53 -8.27 8.33
N THR A 81 6.11 -7.24 7.72
CA THR A 81 5.47 -6.49 6.64
C THR A 81 6.27 -6.62 5.36
N LEU A 82 5.66 -7.22 4.34
CA LEU A 82 6.21 -7.27 3.00
C LEU A 82 5.59 -6.17 2.14
N LEU A 83 6.44 -5.34 1.53
CA LEU A 83 6.04 -4.30 0.61
C LEU A 83 6.44 -4.69 -0.81
N VAL A 84 5.58 -4.45 -1.77
CA VAL A 84 5.92 -4.72 -3.19
C VAL A 84 5.56 -3.54 -4.09
N ASP A 85 6.42 -3.29 -5.05
CA ASP A 85 6.13 -2.38 -6.15
C ASP A 85 6.81 -2.89 -7.43
N LYS A 86 6.26 -2.54 -8.59
CA LYS A 86 6.87 -2.81 -9.89
C LYS A 86 7.93 -1.78 -10.27
N ASP A 87 7.97 -0.64 -9.58
CA ASP A 87 8.94 0.42 -9.78
C ASP A 87 10.13 0.21 -8.85
N PHE A 88 11.31 0.05 -9.45
CA PHE A 88 12.57 -0.11 -8.72
C PHE A 88 12.84 1.04 -7.74
N MET A 89 12.58 2.28 -8.16
CA MET A 89 12.79 3.45 -7.29
C MET A 89 11.86 3.45 -6.09
N ALA A 90 10.61 3.01 -6.26
CA ALA A 90 9.67 2.85 -5.15
C ALA A 90 10.22 1.87 -4.09
N VAL A 91 10.72 0.72 -4.53
CA VAL A 91 11.33 -0.30 -3.65
C VAL A 91 12.57 0.24 -2.93
N GLU A 92 13.47 0.90 -3.65
CA GLU A 92 14.68 1.51 -3.07
C GLU A 92 14.34 2.55 -1.99
N TYR A 93 13.39 3.46 -2.29
CA TYR A 93 12.98 4.48 -1.32
C TYR A 93 12.19 3.89 -0.15
N SER A 94 11.38 2.85 -0.36
CA SER A 94 10.71 2.12 0.74
C SER A 94 11.74 1.52 1.70
N ASN A 95 12.75 0.81 1.20
CA ASN A 95 13.82 0.23 2.03
C ASN A 95 14.69 1.30 2.70
N LYS A 96 14.97 2.42 2.01
CA LYS A 96 15.65 3.59 2.59
C LYS A 96 14.84 4.18 3.74
N ASN A 97 13.55 4.33 3.57
CA ASN A 97 12.64 4.88 4.58
C ASN A 97 12.44 3.91 5.76
N ALA A 98 12.45 2.60 5.55
CA ALA A 98 12.49 1.61 6.62
C ALA A 98 13.70 1.83 7.53
N LYS A 99 14.90 1.97 6.94
CA LYS A 99 16.15 2.25 7.69
C LYS A 99 16.12 3.58 8.43
N ILE A 100 15.64 4.66 7.78
CA ILE A 100 15.53 6.01 8.41
C ILE A 100 14.62 5.96 9.65
N ASN A 101 13.56 5.16 9.61
CA ASN A 101 12.60 5.03 10.72
C ASN A 101 12.91 3.89 11.69
N LYS A 102 14.06 3.21 11.54
CA LYS A 102 14.50 2.06 12.36
C LYS A 102 13.42 0.96 12.40
N ILE A 103 12.83 0.64 11.24
CA ILE A 103 11.84 -0.41 11.07
C ILE A 103 12.58 -1.64 10.53
N GLU A 104 12.68 -2.69 11.32
CA GLU A 104 13.43 -3.90 11.00
C GLU A 104 12.53 -5.04 10.49
N ASN A 105 11.24 -4.99 10.84
CA ASN A 105 10.23 -5.98 10.45
C ASN A 105 9.50 -5.62 9.13
N ALA A 106 10.11 -4.79 8.29
CA ALA A 106 9.57 -4.44 6.97
C ALA A 106 10.63 -4.60 5.88
N LYS A 107 10.22 -5.18 4.75
CA LYS A 107 11.07 -5.35 3.57
C LYS A 107 10.29 -5.04 2.31
N ALA A 108 10.86 -4.18 1.45
CA ALA A 108 10.31 -3.94 0.11
C ALA A 108 11.08 -4.77 -0.94
N ILE A 109 10.34 -5.39 -1.88
CA ILE A 109 10.88 -6.14 -3.01
C ILE A 109 10.27 -5.69 -4.33
N LEU A 110 11.02 -5.83 -5.41
CA LEU A 110 10.54 -5.57 -6.76
C LEU A 110 9.60 -6.72 -7.18
N SER A 111 8.32 -6.39 -7.42
CA SER A 111 7.33 -7.37 -7.86
C SER A 111 6.17 -6.70 -8.58
N ASN A 112 5.72 -7.29 -9.68
CA ASN A 112 4.47 -6.88 -10.30
C ASN A 112 3.32 -7.68 -9.65
N GLY A 113 2.62 -7.05 -8.70
CA GLY A 113 1.65 -7.76 -7.87
C GLY A 113 2.33 -8.83 -7.01
N PHE A 114 1.81 -10.04 -7.03
CA PHE A 114 2.31 -11.19 -6.24
C PHE A 114 3.34 -12.05 -6.97
N GLN A 115 3.83 -11.64 -8.15
CA GLN A 115 4.67 -12.47 -9.02
C GLN A 115 5.94 -13.01 -8.32
N HIS A 116 6.54 -12.25 -7.40
CA HIS A 116 7.74 -12.64 -6.66
C HIS A 116 7.45 -12.92 -5.17
N VAL A 117 6.18 -13.10 -4.82
CA VAL A 117 5.78 -13.56 -3.48
C VAL A 117 5.70 -15.09 -3.50
N GLU A 118 6.25 -15.74 -2.48
CA GLU A 118 6.19 -17.20 -2.34
C GLU A 118 4.72 -17.67 -2.32
N ARG A 119 4.42 -18.75 -3.04
CA ARG A 119 3.04 -19.22 -3.25
C ARG A 119 2.31 -19.62 -1.97
N ASP A 120 3.04 -20.07 -0.96
CA ASP A 120 2.54 -20.49 0.35
C ASP A 120 2.57 -19.37 1.39
N LYS A 121 3.22 -18.24 1.11
CA LYS A 121 3.20 -17.08 2.03
C LYS A 121 1.77 -16.53 2.15
N ARG A 122 1.34 -16.34 3.39
CA ARG A 122 0.02 -15.80 3.75
C ARG A 122 0.19 -14.60 4.66
N PHE A 123 -0.83 -13.72 4.64
CA PHE A 123 -0.87 -12.49 5.41
C PHE A 123 -2.18 -12.38 6.18
N ASN A 124 -2.14 -11.73 7.33
CA ASN A 124 -3.34 -11.38 8.10
C ASN A 124 -4.03 -10.16 7.49
N VAL A 125 -3.23 -9.23 6.95
CA VAL A 125 -3.73 -8.01 6.34
C VAL A 125 -3.01 -7.72 5.03
N ILE A 126 -3.78 -7.55 3.96
CA ILE A 126 -3.29 -7.04 2.67
C ILE A 126 -3.88 -5.65 2.45
N THR A 127 -3.05 -4.70 2.02
CA THR A 127 -3.45 -3.33 1.71
C THR A 127 -3.05 -2.92 0.31
N SER A 128 -3.79 -2.00 -0.28
CA SER A 128 -3.35 -1.28 -1.49
C SER A 128 -4.05 0.08 -1.61
N ASN A 129 -3.29 1.11 -1.95
CA ASN A 129 -3.81 2.31 -2.55
C ASN A 129 -3.80 2.12 -4.07
N VAL A 130 -4.93 1.65 -4.62
CA VAL A 130 -5.02 1.18 -6.01
C VAL A 130 -4.90 2.35 -6.99
N PRO A 131 -3.89 2.36 -7.88
CA PRO A 131 -3.76 3.43 -8.86
C PRO A 131 -4.98 3.51 -9.80
N ALA A 132 -5.49 4.71 -10.03
CA ALA A 132 -6.67 4.93 -10.86
C ALA A 132 -6.52 4.45 -12.33
N LYS A 133 -5.28 4.32 -12.80
CA LYS A 133 -4.94 3.93 -14.18
C LYS A 133 -4.62 2.44 -14.35
N VAL A 134 -4.76 1.62 -13.32
CA VAL A 134 -4.64 0.15 -13.45
C VAL A 134 -5.83 -0.36 -14.25
N GLY A 135 -5.57 -1.18 -15.28
CA GLY A 135 -6.63 -1.81 -16.07
C GLY A 135 -7.51 -2.73 -15.22
N LYS A 136 -8.79 -2.84 -15.58
CA LYS A 136 -9.76 -3.64 -14.82
C LYS A 136 -9.36 -5.12 -14.73
N GLU A 137 -8.78 -5.67 -15.80
CA GLU A 137 -8.31 -7.05 -15.84
C GLU A 137 -7.17 -7.29 -14.83
N MET A 138 -6.17 -6.40 -14.81
CA MET A 138 -5.09 -6.47 -13.86
C MET A 138 -5.58 -6.33 -12.41
N MET A 139 -6.52 -5.40 -12.14
CA MET A 139 -7.16 -5.30 -10.83
C MET A 139 -7.87 -6.60 -10.42
N TYR A 140 -8.57 -7.23 -11.36
CA TYR A 140 -9.26 -8.51 -11.09
C TYR A 140 -8.28 -9.62 -10.71
N LEU A 141 -7.17 -9.76 -11.45
CA LEU A 141 -6.10 -10.71 -11.12
C LEU A 141 -5.49 -10.43 -9.75
N MET A 142 -5.17 -9.16 -9.45
CA MET A 142 -4.63 -8.77 -8.15
C MET A 142 -5.59 -9.09 -6.98
N LEU A 143 -6.92 -9.00 -7.18
CA LEU A 143 -7.90 -9.39 -6.17
C LEU A 143 -7.90 -10.91 -5.93
N HIS A 144 -7.79 -11.72 -6.98
CA HIS A 144 -7.66 -13.17 -6.86
C HIS A 144 -6.39 -13.57 -6.13
N ASP A 145 -5.26 -12.99 -6.52
CA ASP A 145 -3.97 -13.27 -5.86
C ASP A 145 -4.02 -12.86 -4.38
N ALA A 146 -4.60 -11.69 -4.08
CA ALA A 146 -4.78 -11.24 -2.69
C ALA A 146 -5.64 -12.21 -1.88
N HIS A 147 -6.72 -12.76 -2.46
CA HIS A 147 -7.55 -13.77 -1.82
C HIS A 147 -6.74 -15.04 -1.50
N GLN A 148 -5.91 -15.51 -2.43
CA GLN A 148 -5.07 -16.69 -2.25
C GLN A 148 -3.98 -16.48 -1.19
N HIS A 149 -3.47 -15.26 -1.03
CA HIS A 149 -2.42 -14.90 -0.09
C HIS A 149 -2.91 -14.41 1.28
N LEU A 150 -4.21 -14.45 1.55
CA LEU A 150 -4.74 -14.17 2.88
C LEU A 150 -4.86 -15.44 3.72
N HIS A 151 -4.54 -15.34 5.00
CA HIS A 151 -4.97 -16.31 6.00
C HIS A 151 -6.49 -16.39 6.08
N LYS A 152 -7.03 -17.49 6.62
CA LYS A 152 -8.43 -17.52 7.03
C LYS A 152 -8.70 -16.37 8.00
N ASP A 153 -9.84 -15.69 7.83
CA ASP A 153 -10.25 -14.47 8.54
C ASP A 153 -9.34 -13.24 8.27
N GLY A 154 -8.38 -13.36 7.34
CA GLY A 154 -7.53 -12.27 6.90
C GLY A 154 -8.31 -11.17 6.18
N LYS A 155 -7.75 -9.96 6.16
CA LYS A 155 -8.44 -8.74 5.72
C LYS A 155 -7.76 -8.14 4.50
N LEU A 156 -8.54 -7.84 3.47
CA LEU A 156 -8.12 -7.03 2.33
C LEU A 156 -8.66 -5.61 2.47
N TYR A 157 -7.81 -4.64 2.69
CA TYR A 157 -8.15 -3.22 2.67
C TYR A 157 -7.69 -2.57 1.38
N LEU A 158 -8.61 -1.97 0.65
CA LEU A 158 -8.30 -1.23 -0.57
C LEU A 158 -8.82 0.20 -0.45
N VAL A 159 -8.04 1.16 -0.91
CA VAL A 159 -8.54 2.50 -1.17
C VAL A 159 -8.48 2.79 -2.67
N THR A 160 -9.56 3.31 -3.22
CA THR A 160 -9.69 3.62 -4.64
C THR A 160 -10.37 4.96 -4.84
N VAL A 161 -10.19 5.58 -6.00
CA VAL A 161 -11.03 6.70 -6.43
C VAL A 161 -12.51 6.27 -6.49
N ASN A 162 -13.41 7.19 -6.17
CA ASN A 162 -14.86 6.91 -6.09
C ASN A 162 -15.45 6.31 -7.37
N GLY A 163 -14.87 6.61 -8.54
CA GLY A 163 -15.29 6.03 -9.83
C GLY A 163 -15.15 4.50 -9.91
N LEU A 164 -14.25 3.89 -9.12
CA LEU A 164 -14.04 2.44 -9.07
C LEU A 164 -14.92 1.73 -8.02
N ARG A 165 -15.70 2.46 -7.23
CA ARG A 165 -16.47 1.90 -6.10
C ARG A 165 -17.39 0.74 -6.50
N GLN A 166 -18.14 0.88 -7.57
CA GLN A 166 -19.08 -0.18 -7.99
C GLN A 166 -18.35 -1.40 -8.56
N TYR A 167 -17.26 -1.16 -9.27
CA TYR A 167 -16.38 -2.22 -9.75
C TYR A 167 -15.81 -3.03 -8.57
N MET A 168 -15.25 -2.37 -7.58
CA MET A 168 -14.70 -3.04 -6.38
C MET A 168 -15.78 -3.79 -5.60
N LYS A 169 -16.94 -3.19 -5.37
CA LYS A 169 -18.07 -3.86 -4.70
C LYS A 169 -18.47 -5.16 -5.38
N ARG A 170 -18.57 -5.16 -6.72
CA ARG A 170 -18.95 -6.35 -7.49
C ARG A 170 -17.88 -7.44 -7.38
N ASN A 171 -16.63 -7.10 -7.70
CA ASN A 171 -15.56 -8.11 -7.77
C ASN A 171 -15.17 -8.64 -6.39
N LEU A 172 -15.17 -7.81 -5.33
CA LEU A 172 -14.94 -8.29 -3.97
C LEU A 172 -16.04 -9.25 -3.50
N LYS A 173 -17.31 -8.99 -3.84
CA LYS A 173 -18.39 -9.95 -3.56
C LYS A 173 -18.25 -11.25 -4.34
N GLU A 174 -17.80 -11.18 -5.59
CA GLU A 174 -17.61 -12.34 -6.46
C GLU A 174 -16.46 -13.22 -5.93
N ILE A 175 -15.30 -12.62 -5.60
CA ILE A 175 -14.08 -13.35 -5.26
C ILE A 175 -14.07 -13.78 -3.78
N PHE A 176 -14.49 -12.88 -2.88
CA PHE A 176 -14.43 -13.08 -1.42
C PHE A 176 -15.75 -13.51 -0.79
N GLY A 177 -16.85 -13.50 -1.55
CA GLY A 177 -18.20 -13.74 -1.01
C GLY A 177 -18.75 -12.61 -0.14
N ASN A 178 -17.95 -11.60 0.18
CA ASN A 178 -18.34 -10.51 1.06
C ASN A 178 -17.74 -9.15 0.62
N TYR A 179 -18.28 -8.08 1.19
CA TYR A 179 -17.82 -6.71 0.94
C TYR A 179 -18.35 -5.75 1.99
N LYS A 180 -17.48 -4.90 2.50
CA LYS A 180 -17.85 -3.79 3.38
C LYS A 180 -17.26 -2.49 2.87
N LYS A 181 -18.10 -1.47 2.67
CA LYS A 181 -17.64 -0.09 2.47
C LYS A 181 -17.35 0.52 3.85
N ILE A 182 -16.08 0.75 4.17
CA ILE A 182 -15.67 1.31 5.47
C ILE A 182 -15.96 2.79 5.52
N LYS A 183 -15.48 3.54 4.52
CA LYS A 183 -15.67 5.00 4.42
C LYS A 183 -15.67 5.42 2.97
N GLN A 184 -16.44 6.46 2.68
CA GLN A 184 -16.34 7.19 1.43
C GLN A 184 -16.06 8.65 1.75
N GLY A 185 -14.94 9.14 1.26
CA GLY A 185 -14.58 10.55 1.28
C GLY A 185 -15.01 11.27 0.00
N LYS A 186 -14.53 12.51 -0.18
CA LYS A 186 -14.82 13.33 -1.36
C LYS A 186 -14.33 12.66 -2.66
N SER A 187 -13.13 12.12 -2.67
CA SER A 187 -12.46 11.56 -3.85
C SER A 187 -12.25 10.05 -3.78
N TYR A 188 -12.15 9.48 -2.58
CA TYR A 188 -11.75 8.10 -2.34
C TYR A 188 -12.79 7.29 -1.55
N THR A 189 -12.79 5.98 -1.77
CA THR A 189 -13.58 5.01 -1.00
C THR A 189 -12.66 3.93 -0.44
N ILE A 190 -12.85 3.56 0.84
CA ILE A 190 -12.19 2.41 1.47
C ILE A 190 -13.12 1.21 1.39
N HIS A 191 -12.57 0.12 0.87
CA HIS A 191 -13.19 -1.18 0.73
C HIS A 191 -12.53 -2.17 1.67
N LEU A 192 -13.32 -3.08 2.23
CA LEU A 192 -12.85 -4.19 3.03
C LEU A 192 -13.55 -5.48 2.58
N ALA A 193 -12.76 -6.53 2.45
CA ALA A 193 -13.23 -7.91 2.32
C ALA A 193 -12.46 -8.82 3.27
N TYR A 194 -13.05 -9.95 3.63
CA TYR A 194 -12.46 -10.97 4.51
C TYR A 194 -12.30 -12.27 3.74
N ASN A 195 -11.22 -13.00 3.99
CA ASN A 195 -11.07 -14.38 3.54
C ASN A 195 -11.69 -15.32 4.57
N ASN A 196 -12.94 -15.74 4.35
CA ASN A 196 -13.73 -16.57 5.28
C ASN A 196 -13.38 -18.06 5.14
#